data_889fb23050178ccfee80aa39ced4573d
#
_entry.id   889fb23050178ccfee80aa39ced4573d
#
_cell.length_a   1.000
_cell.length_b   1.000
_cell.length_c   1.000
_cell.angle_alpha   90.00
_cell.angle_beta   90.00
_cell.angle_gamma   90.00
#
_symmetry.space_group_name_H-M   'P 1'
#
loop_
_entity.id
_entity.type
_entity.pdbx_description
1 polymer ?
#
loop_
_entity_poly.entity_id
_entity_poly.type
_entity_poly.pdbx_seq_one_letter_code
_entity_poly.pdbx_strand_id
1 'polypeptide(L)'
;GEFVSLSIDKIEVADKRGRQTKVADMHLRRVHEANVEKRDNGDVVILNIPMVDQGPKGYCVPATFERCMRYMEIPADMYLLAMAGNTGMGGGTVISTLVNAVQQEVWVAGRTLNTLNGFPTFKELEKYLKDGVPILWGMHSTQWFNDTANRRTSMRKASQPDMWRKIIEKADQKLEDLSSPQRGENLHICIIHGFNKTTQEIAFTDSWGPRFTERWISAKEAEHFSSGRCWVIEY
;
A
#
# COMPACT_ATOMS: atom_id res chain seq x y z
N GLY A 1 22.98 -44.54 -6.93
CA GLY A 1 21.78 -43.87 -7.37
C GLY A 1 21.92 -42.39 -7.14
N GLU A 2 21.92 -41.57 -8.20
CA GLU A 2 21.93 -40.12 -8.11
C GLU A 2 20.54 -39.65 -7.68
N PHE A 3 20.46 -38.87 -6.63
CA PHE A 3 19.24 -38.15 -6.25
C PHE A 3 19.03 -36.99 -7.20
N VAL A 4 18.03 -37.09 -8.05
CA VAL A 4 17.53 -35.94 -8.81
C VAL A 4 16.57 -35.17 -7.89
N SER A 5 16.88 -33.95 -7.54
CA SER A 5 15.94 -33.07 -6.82
C SER A 5 14.82 -32.67 -7.79
N LEU A 6 13.58 -32.99 -7.46
CA LEU A 6 12.39 -32.53 -8.16
C LEU A 6 11.97 -31.20 -7.52
N SER A 7 12.08 -30.10 -8.25
CA SER A 7 11.48 -28.83 -7.88
C SER A 7 10.08 -28.77 -8.49
N ILE A 8 9.04 -28.61 -7.64
CA ILE A 8 7.68 -28.41 -8.11
C ILE A 8 7.40 -26.91 -7.96
N ASP A 9 7.54 -26.16 -9.04
CA ASP A 9 7.38 -24.72 -9.04
C ASP A 9 5.92 -24.28 -9.06
N LYS A 10 4.99 -25.16 -9.47
CA LYS A 10 3.56 -24.87 -9.55
C LYS A 10 2.71 -26.15 -9.46
N ILE A 11 1.71 -26.13 -8.60
CA ILE A 11 0.65 -27.14 -8.56
C ILE A 11 -0.64 -26.50 -9.05
N GLU A 12 -1.19 -26.94 -10.16
CA GLU A 12 -2.51 -26.55 -10.64
C GLU A 12 -3.54 -27.59 -10.18
N VAL A 13 -4.55 -27.14 -9.46
CA VAL A 13 -5.66 -27.97 -9.01
C VAL A 13 -6.93 -27.53 -9.71
N ALA A 14 -7.63 -28.48 -10.33
CA ALA A 14 -8.94 -28.24 -10.90
C ALA A 14 -10.04 -28.63 -9.91
N ASP A 15 -11.14 -27.87 -9.88
CA ASP A 15 -12.35 -28.27 -9.16
C ASP A 15 -13.03 -29.49 -9.83
N LYS A 16 -14.06 -30.05 -9.19
CA LYS A 16 -14.80 -31.19 -9.73
C LYS A 16 -15.44 -30.94 -11.10
N ARG A 17 -15.44 -29.69 -11.59
CA ARG A 17 -15.94 -29.28 -12.90
C ARG A 17 -14.83 -28.97 -13.89
N GLY A 18 -13.57 -29.31 -13.55
CA GLY A 18 -12.41 -29.09 -14.41
C GLY A 18 -11.97 -27.65 -14.53
N ARG A 19 -12.51 -26.73 -13.70
CA ARG A 19 -12.03 -25.34 -13.66
C ARG A 19 -10.76 -25.28 -12.85
N GLN A 20 -9.71 -24.71 -13.44
CA GLN A 20 -8.47 -24.45 -12.71
C GLN A 20 -8.79 -23.56 -11.50
N THR A 21 -8.64 -24.12 -10.33
CA THR A 21 -8.64 -23.36 -9.09
C THR A 21 -7.20 -22.97 -8.81
N LYS A 22 -6.94 -21.69 -8.57
CA LYS A 22 -5.67 -21.27 -7.98
C LYS A 22 -5.49 -22.12 -6.72
N VAL A 23 -4.43 -22.92 -6.64
CA VAL A 23 -3.93 -23.30 -5.33
C VAL A 23 -3.50 -22.00 -4.72
N ALA A 24 -4.28 -21.53 -3.74
CA ALA A 24 -3.88 -20.39 -2.95
C ALA A 24 -2.46 -20.70 -2.49
N ASP A 25 -1.52 -19.81 -2.81
CA ASP A 25 -0.14 -20.02 -2.43
C ASP A 25 -0.04 -19.82 -0.92
N MET A 26 -0.42 -20.89 -0.21
CA MET A 26 -0.45 -20.97 1.25
C MET A 26 0.91 -20.65 1.86
N HIS A 27 1.98 -20.88 1.09
CA HIS A 27 3.33 -20.57 1.53
C HIS A 27 3.55 -19.06 1.55
N LEU A 28 3.27 -18.38 0.47
CA LEU A 28 3.43 -16.93 0.36
C LEU A 28 2.50 -16.17 1.32
N ARG A 29 1.27 -16.63 1.47
CA ARG A 29 0.37 -16.04 2.46
C ARG A 29 0.96 -16.09 3.87
N ARG A 30 1.53 -17.24 4.27
CA ARG A 30 2.22 -17.37 5.57
C ARG A 30 3.44 -16.46 5.69
N VAL A 31 4.22 -16.28 4.60
CA VAL A 31 5.36 -15.37 4.58
C VAL A 31 4.89 -13.93 4.80
N HIS A 32 3.83 -13.49 4.13
CA HIS A 32 3.30 -12.15 4.30
C HIS A 32 2.64 -11.93 5.66
N GLU A 33 1.91 -12.91 6.18
CA GLU A 33 1.39 -12.88 7.57
C GLU A 33 2.54 -12.79 8.59
N ALA A 34 3.68 -13.47 8.34
CA ALA A 34 4.88 -13.38 9.19
C ALA A 34 5.61 -12.02 9.10
N ASN A 35 5.38 -11.25 8.04
CA ASN A 35 5.88 -9.88 7.92
C ASN A 35 5.05 -8.86 8.73
N VAL A 36 3.95 -9.28 9.36
CA VAL A 36 3.11 -8.39 10.16
C VAL A 36 3.66 -8.29 11.59
N GLU A 37 4.25 -7.16 11.90
CA GLU A 37 4.71 -6.82 13.26
C GLU A 37 3.56 -6.25 14.09
N LYS A 38 3.39 -6.76 15.31
CA LYS A 38 2.50 -6.18 16.33
C LYS A 38 3.37 -5.60 17.44
N ARG A 39 3.26 -4.28 17.66
CA ARG A 39 4.05 -3.54 18.65
C ARG A 39 3.28 -3.35 19.95
N ASP A 40 3.99 -3.16 21.05
CA ASP A 40 3.40 -2.99 22.39
C ASP A 40 2.47 -1.79 22.51
N ASN A 41 2.66 -0.76 21.70
CA ASN A 41 1.80 0.43 21.65
C ASN A 41 0.52 0.22 20.83
N GLY A 42 0.25 -0.99 20.34
CA GLY A 42 -0.92 -1.35 19.55
C GLY A 42 -0.78 -1.12 18.04
N ASP A 43 0.42 -0.74 17.57
CA ASP A 43 0.66 -0.65 16.14
C ASP A 43 0.72 -2.04 15.51
N VAL A 44 0.13 -2.15 14.34
CA VAL A 44 0.24 -3.32 13.46
C VAL A 44 0.80 -2.83 12.13
N VAL A 45 1.97 -3.33 11.73
CA VAL A 45 2.72 -2.82 10.58
C VAL A 45 3.26 -3.97 9.74
N ILE A 46 3.08 -3.87 8.43
CA ILE A 46 3.71 -4.78 7.46
C ILE A 46 5.15 -4.31 7.25
N LEU A 47 6.10 -5.21 7.50
CA LEU A 47 7.53 -5.01 7.27
C LEU A 47 7.96 -5.49 5.87
N ASN A 48 9.21 -5.23 5.53
CA ASN A 48 9.88 -5.77 4.34
C ASN A 48 9.29 -5.34 2.99
N ILE A 49 8.48 -4.27 2.94
CA ILE A 49 8.10 -3.66 1.66
C ILE A 49 9.35 -3.00 1.06
N PRO A 50 9.81 -3.45 -0.12
CA PRO A 50 11.03 -2.92 -0.71
C PRO A 50 10.94 -1.43 -0.99
N MET A 51 12.04 -0.70 -0.80
CA MET A 51 12.13 0.72 -1.17
C MET A 51 12.56 0.84 -2.64
N VAL A 52 11.82 1.64 -3.38
CA VAL A 52 12.19 2.10 -4.72
C VAL A 52 12.04 3.62 -4.70
N ASP A 53 13.13 4.33 -4.90
CA ASP A 53 13.11 5.79 -4.98
C ASP A 53 12.62 6.21 -6.38
N GLN A 54 11.52 6.96 -6.41
CA GLN A 54 10.93 7.42 -7.67
C GLN A 54 11.79 8.46 -8.41
N GLY A 55 12.76 9.07 -7.72
CA GLY A 55 13.54 10.18 -8.25
C GLY A 55 12.68 11.44 -8.56
N PRO A 56 13.26 12.44 -9.23
CA PRO A 56 12.62 13.75 -9.43
C PRO A 56 11.59 13.80 -10.57
N LYS A 57 11.39 12.73 -11.33
CA LYS A 57 10.64 12.76 -12.60
C LYS A 57 9.15 12.40 -12.48
N GLY A 58 8.56 12.39 -11.28
CA GLY A 58 7.14 12.07 -11.11
C GLY A 58 6.77 10.61 -11.38
N TYR A 59 7.66 9.70 -11.11
CA TYR A 59 7.45 8.24 -11.21
C TYR A 59 6.80 7.64 -9.96
N CYS A 60 6.00 8.40 -9.23
CA CYS A 60 5.34 7.92 -8.01
C CYS A 60 4.50 6.65 -8.27
N VAL A 61 3.74 6.61 -9.36
CA VAL A 61 2.89 5.46 -9.69
C VAL A 61 3.73 4.22 -10.04
N PRO A 62 4.66 4.26 -11.03
CA PRO A 62 5.48 3.11 -11.36
C PRO A 62 6.31 2.61 -10.17
N ALA A 63 6.95 3.51 -9.41
CA ALA A 63 7.75 3.13 -8.25
C ALA A 63 6.93 2.44 -7.15
N THR A 64 5.74 2.98 -6.85
CA THR A 64 4.87 2.41 -5.83
C THR A 64 4.30 1.05 -6.27
N PHE A 65 3.95 0.89 -7.53
CA PHE A 65 3.54 -0.40 -8.08
C PHE A 65 4.69 -1.42 -8.07
N GLU A 66 5.91 -1.04 -8.44
CA GLU A 66 7.08 -1.92 -8.33
C GLU A 66 7.26 -2.41 -6.89
N ARG A 67 7.20 -1.51 -5.90
CA ARG A 67 7.33 -1.88 -4.49
C ARG A 67 6.28 -2.90 -4.05
N CYS A 68 5.02 -2.66 -4.40
CA CYS A 68 3.93 -3.56 -4.05
C CYS A 68 4.04 -4.90 -4.78
N MET A 69 4.31 -4.90 -6.07
CA MET A 69 4.48 -6.12 -6.89
C MET A 69 5.65 -6.96 -6.37
N ARG A 70 6.81 -6.36 -6.13
CA ARG A 70 7.99 -7.06 -5.58
C ARG A 70 7.74 -7.61 -4.18
N TYR A 71 7.00 -6.89 -3.34
CA TYR A 71 6.56 -7.39 -2.04
C TYR A 71 5.69 -8.64 -2.20
N MET A 72 4.80 -8.65 -3.19
CA MET A 72 3.94 -9.80 -3.54
C MET A 72 4.66 -10.87 -4.38
N GLU A 73 6.00 -10.80 -4.46
CA GLU A 73 6.88 -11.71 -5.24
C GLU A 73 6.57 -11.75 -6.74
N ILE A 74 6.08 -10.63 -7.27
CA ILE A 74 5.88 -10.43 -8.70
C ILE A 74 7.05 -9.58 -9.22
N PRO A 75 7.88 -10.09 -10.15
CA PRO A 75 8.95 -9.30 -10.75
C PRO A 75 8.43 -8.01 -11.37
N ALA A 76 9.04 -6.88 -11.03
CA ALA A 76 8.66 -5.58 -11.55
C ALA A 76 9.86 -4.64 -11.59
N ASP A 77 9.83 -3.69 -12.52
CA ASP A 77 10.81 -2.63 -12.70
C ASP A 77 10.10 -1.31 -12.99
N MET A 78 10.46 -0.25 -12.26
CA MET A 78 9.83 1.06 -12.33
C MET A 78 9.85 1.65 -13.76
N TYR A 79 10.92 1.46 -14.49
CA TYR A 79 11.04 2.04 -15.84
C TYR A 79 10.18 1.29 -16.86
N LEU A 80 10.11 -0.05 -16.76
CA LEU A 80 9.21 -0.85 -17.58
C LEU A 80 7.74 -0.54 -17.24
N LEU A 81 7.41 -0.37 -15.96
CA LEU A 81 6.08 0.06 -15.54
C LEU A 81 5.75 1.48 -16.02
N ALA A 82 6.72 2.40 -16.02
CA ALA A 82 6.54 3.74 -16.56
C ALA A 82 6.21 3.71 -18.07
N MET A 83 6.89 2.85 -18.82
CA MET A 83 6.59 2.63 -20.24
C MET A 83 5.19 2.03 -20.45
N ALA A 84 4.84 1.00 -19.69
CA ALA A 84 3.53 0.35 -19.75
C ALA A 84 2.38 1.29 -19.35
N GLY A 85 2.61 2.17 -18.38
CA GLY A 85 1.67 3.19 -17.92
C GLY A 85 1.65 4.47 -18.77
N ASN A 86 2.40 4.51 -19.87
CA ASN A 86 2.54 5.68 -20.77
C ASN A 86 2.90 6.95 -19.99
N THR A 87 3.87 6.84 -19.07
CA THR A 87 4.34 7.96 -18.27
C THR A 87 5.04 8.99 -19.17
N GLY A 88 4.54 10.21 -19.17
CA GLY A 88 5.07 11.30 -19.99
C GLY A 88 6.46 11.78 -19.54
N MET A 89 7.20 12.48 -20.42
CA MET A 89 8.53 13.02 -20.11
C MET A 89 8.56 14.03 -18.97
N GLY A 90 7.44 14.68 -18.67
CA GLY A 90 7.26 15.60 -17.54
C GLY A 90 6.78 14.92 -16.25
N GLY A 91 6.68 13.59 -16.20
CA GLY A 91 6.06 12.83 -15.12
C GLY A 91 4.54 12.71 -15.28
N GLY A 92 3.95 11.94 -14.36
CA GLY A 92 2.51 11.66 -14.38
C GLY A 92 2.18 10.41 -15.19
N THR A 93 1.65 9.41 -14.48
CA THR A 93 1.19 8.14 -15.05
C THR A 93 -0.32 8.07 -14.96
N VAL A 94 -0.97 7.66 -16.04
CA VAL A 94 -2.39 7.33 -16.00
C VAL A 94 -2.55 5.99 -15.28
N ILE A 95 -2.97 6.02 -14.01
CA ILE A 95 -3.02 4.82 -13.16
C ILE A 95 -3.88 3.71 -13.79
N SER A 96 -5.01 4.05 -14.41
CA SER A 96 -5.87 3.05 -15.07
C SER A 96 -5.16 2.34 -16.22
N THR A 97 -4.30 3.04 -16.96
CA THR A 97 -3.49 2.43 -18.02
C THR A 97 -2.49 1.44 -17.43
N LEU A 98 -1.80 1.82 -16.36
CA LEU A 98 -0.85 0.93 -15.70
C LEU A 98 -1.56 -0.28 -15.08
N VAL A 99 -2.67 -0.07 -14.36
CA VAL A 99 -3.47 -1.16 -13.77
C VAL A 99 -3.86 -2.19 -14.83
N ASN A 100 -4.37 -1.73 -15.99
CA ASN A 100 -4.73 -2.61 -17.09
C ASN A 100 -3.51 -3.35 -17.67
N ALA A 101 -2.38 -2.67 -17.78
CA ALA A 101 -1.15 -3.26 -18.32
C ALA A 101 -0.59 -4.37 -17.43
N VAL A 102 -0.60 -4.19 -16.10
CA VAL A 102 -0.02 -5.18 -15.17
C VAL A 102 -0.99 -6.28 -14.73
N GLN A 103 -2.25 -6.18 -15.08
CA GLN A 103 -3.28 -7.13 -14.63
C GLN A 103 -2.98 -8.56 -15.07
N GLN A 104 -2.43 -8.73 -16.27
CA GLN A 104 -2.06 -10.04 -16.81
C GLN A 104 -0.87 -10.63 -16.04
N GLU A 105 0.18 -9.87 -15.77
CA GLU A 105 1.35 -10.31 -15.01
C GLU A 105 0.98 -10.70 -13.59
N VAL A 106 0.15 -9.90 -12.94
CA VAL A 106 -0.37 -10.18 -11.60
C VAL A 106 -1.16 -11.48 -11.58
N TRP A 107 -2.01 -11.69 -12.60
CA TRP A 107 -2.82 -12.91 -12.73
C TRP A 107 -1.96 -14.14 -13.02
N VAL A 108 -0.99 -14.06 -13.92
CA VAL A 108 -0.04 -15.16 -14.23
C VAL A 108 0.76 -15.54 -13.01
N ALA A 109 1.14 -14.58 -12.17
CA ALA A 109 1.80 -14.83 -10.89
C ALA A 109 0.87 -15.46 -9.83
N GLY A 110 -0.39 -15.76 -10.17
CA GLY A 110 -1.34 -16.37 -9.25
C GLY A 110 -2.01 -15.37 -8.27
N ARG A 111 -1.93 -14.06 -8.53
CA ARG A 111 -2.52 -12.98 -7.72
C ARG A 111 -3.69 -12.33 -8.45
N THR A 112 -4.43 -11.49 -7.74
CA THR A 112 -5.50 -10.67 -8.32
C THR A 112 -5.31 -9.23 -7.92
N LEU A 113 -5.32 -8.33 -8.89
CA LEU A 113 -5.29 -6.87 -8.66
C LEU A 113 -6.73 -6.36 -8.60
N ASN A 114 -7.15 -5.93 -7.43
CA ASN A 114 -8.49 -5.44 -7.18
C ASN A 114 -8.50 -3.92 -6.92
N THR A 115 -9.48 -3.23 -7.48
CA THR A 115 -9.76 -1.82 -7.18
C THR A 115 -10.77 -1.75 -6.06
N LEU A 116 -10.49 -0.98 -5.02
CA LEU A 116 -11.41 -0.72 -3.92
C LEU A 116 -12.30 0.49 -4.25
N ASN A 117 -13.56 0.43 -3.81
CA ASN A 117 -14.51 1.52 -3.99
C ASN A 117 -14.34 2.59 -2.90
N GLY A 118 -13.60 3.64 -3.21
CA GLY A 118 -13.32 4.72 -2.28
C GLY A 118 -12.12 4.43 -1.36
N PHE A 119 -11.99 5.24 -0.31
CA PHE A 119 -11.03 4.97 0.76
C PHE A 119 -11.57 3.85 1.64
N PRO A 120 -10.76 2.83 1.98
CA PRO A 120 -11.24 1.68 2.75
C PRO A 120 -11.69 2.11 4.16
N THR A 121 -12.77 1.54 4.63
CA THR A 121 -13.17 1.67 6.04
C THR A 121 -12.07 1.11 6.96
N PHE A 122 -12.02 1.57 8.22
CA PHE A 122 -11.01 1.08 9.16
C PHE A 122 -11.07 -0.45 9.33
N LYS A 123 -12.26 -1.06 9.22
CA LYS A 123 -12.43 -2.52 9.26
C LYS A 123 -11.81 -3.22 8.06
N GLU A 124 -11.91 -2.63 6.88
CA GLU A 124 -11.29 -3.17 5.65
C GLU A 124 -9.77 -3.00 5.70
N LEU A 125 -9.27 -1.83 6.17
CA LEU A 125 -7.84 -1.63 6.45
C LEU A 125 -7.30 -2.72 7.37
N GLU A 126 -7.97 -2.94 8.51
CA GLU A 126 -7.59 -3.95 9.50
C GLU A 126 -7.54 -5.35 8.87
N LYS A 127 -8.51 -5.71 8.00
CA LYS A 127 -8.56 -7.00 7.32
C LYS A 127 -7.34 -7.23 6.44
N TYR A 128 -7.08 -6.30 5.52
CA TYR A 128 -5.96 -6.45 4.57
C TYR A 128 -4.60 -6.45 5.28
N LEU A 129 -4.39 -5.48 6.16
CA LEU A 129 -3.09 -5.27 6.79
C LEU A 129 -2.72 -6.38 7.80
N LYS A 130 -3.70 -7.01 8.46
CA LYS A 130 -3.45 -8.19 9.31
C LYS A 130 -3.04 -9.43 8.52
N ASP A 131 -3.54 -9.55 7.30
CA ASP A 131 -3.19 -10.65 6.39
C ASP A 131 -1.88 -10.38 5.64
N GLY A 132 -1.17 -9.28 5.95
CA GLY A 132 0.08 -8.90 5.30
C GLY A 132 -0.13 -8.36 3.87
N VAL A 133 -1.32 -7.86 3.54
CA VAL A 133 -1.66 -7.30 2.22
C VAL A 133 -1.61 -5.78 2.29
N PRO A 134 -0.59 -5.12 1.69
CA PRO A 134 -0.50 -3.67 1.65
C PRO A 134 -1.51 -3.07 0.68
N ILE A 135 -1.91 -1.82 0.92
CA ILE A 135 -2.91 -1.13 0.12
C ILE A 135 -2.26 0.01 -0.65
N LEU A 136 -2.32 -0.03 -1.97
CA LEU A 136 -1.97 1.08 -2.84
C LEU A 136 -3.02 2.18 -2.68
N TRP A 137 -2.61 3.38 -2.30
CA TRP A 137 -3.50 4.49 -1.95
C TRP A 137 -3.21 5.72 -2.79
N GLY A 138 -4.14 6.07 -3.68
CA GLY A 138 -4.13 7.33 -4.41
C GLY A 138 -4.59 8.49 -3.51
N MET A 139 -3.80 9.56 -3.45
CA MET A 139 -4.03 10.66 -2.53
C MET A 139 -3.57 12.01 -3.08
N HIS A 140 -3.89 13.08 -2.37
CA HIS A 140 -3.44 14.44 -2.64
C HIS A 140 -2.30 14.83 -1.70
N SER A 141 -1.07 14.84 -2.21
CA SER A 141 0.16 15.12 -1.45
C SER A 141 0.39 16.62 -1.30
N THR A 142 -0.48 17.29 -0.52
CA THR A 142 -0.33 18.72 -0.24
C THR A 142 0.80 18.99 0.77
N GLN A 143 1.31 20.21 0.80
CA GLN A 143 2.31 20.63 1.80
C GLN A 143 1.79 20.41 3.22
N TRP A 144 0.55 20.82 3.48
CA TRP A 144 -0.09 20.61 4.79
C TRP A 144 -0.10 19.16 5.24
N PHE A 145 -0.49 18.26 4.32
CA PHE A 145 -0.51 16.82 4.58
C PHE A 145 0.87 16.29 4.95
N ASN A 146 1.87 16.63 4.15
CA ASN A 146 3.24 16.16 4.36
C ASN A 146 3.85 16.67 5.67
N ASP A 147 3.69 17.95 5.97
CA ASP A 147 4.18 18.55 7.21
C ASP A 147 3.48 17.96 8.43
N THR A 148 2.17 17.71 8.32
CA THR A 148 1.38 17.10 9.38
C THR A 148 1.81 15.66 9.63
N ALA A 149 1.94 14.83 8.60
CA ALA A 149 2.37 13.44 8.72
C ALA A 149 3.80 13.35 9.32
N ASN A 150 4.74 14.17 8.83
CA ASN A 150 6.11 14.19 9.34
C ASN A 150 6.17 14.58 10.82
N ARG A 151 5.47 15.66 11.20
CA ARG A 151 5.41 16.14 12.57
C ARG A 151 4.78 15.11 13.50
N ARG A 152 3.65 14.50 13.11
CA ARG A 152 2.98 13.47 13.92
C ARG A 152 3.83 12.24 14.10
N THR A 153 4.44 11.75 13.05
CA THR A 153 5.33 10.59 13.12
C THR A 153 6.46 10.81 14.14
N SER A 154 7.01 12.02 14.19
CA SER A 154 8.05 12.38 15.18
C SER A 154 7.50 12.48 16.60
N MET A 155 6.37 13.16 16.79
CA MET A 155 5.76 13.38 18.12
C MET A 155 5.19 12.10 18.71
N ARG A 156 4.63 11.23 17.89
CA ARG A 156 4.02 9.96 18.26
C ARG A 156 4.97 9.05 19.05
N LYS A 157 6.25 9.01 18.66
CA LYS A 157 7.26 8.16 19.29
C LYS A 157 7.53 8.49 20.78
N ALA A 158 7.29 9.72 21.19
CA ALA A 158 7.54 10.19 22.54
C ALA A 158 6.25 10.28 23.41
N SER A 159 5.09 9.97 22.86
CA SER A 159 3.79 10.18 23.51
C SER A 159 3.23 8.88 24.08
N GLN A 160 2.56 8.98 25.23
CA GLN A 160 1.77 7.88 25.78
C GLN A 160 0.52 7.65 24.91
N PRO A 161 0.10 6.39 24.64
CA PRO A 161 -1.00 6.10 23.71
C PRO A 161 -2.31 6.84 24.00
N ASP A 162 -2.74 6.91 25.25
CA ASP A 162 -4.00 7.58 25.62
C ASP A 162 -3.94 9.10 25.44
N MET A 163 -2.80 9.72 25.71
CA MET A 163 -2.59 11.15 25.45
C MET A 163 -2.53 11.41 23.96
N TRP A 164 -1.90 10.52 23.21
CA TRP A 164 -1.78 10.62 21.77
C TRP A 164 -3.15 10.51 21.09
N ARG A 165 -3.99 9.58 21.53
CA ARG A 165 -5.37 9.45 21.05
C ARG A 165 -6.14 10.78 21.16
N LYS A 166 -6.07 11.48 22.30
CA LYS A 166 -6.72 12.78 22.47
C LYS A 166 -6.22 13.86 21.52
N ILE A 167 -4.93 13.79 21.16
CA ILE A 167 -4.34 14.70 20.15
C ILE A 167 -4.92 14.41 18.77
N ILE A 168 -5.04 13.14 18.40
CA ILE A 168 -5.65 12.71 17.13
C ILE A 168 -7.12 13.11 17.07
N GLU A 169 -7.91 12.84 18.11
CA GLU A 169 -9.33 13.22 18.17
C GLU A 169 -9.55 14.74 17.99
N LYS A 170 -8.71 15.57 18.63
CA LYS A 170 -8.75 17.03 18.42
C LYS A 170 -8.36 17.46 17.01
N ALA A 171 -7.48 16.74 16.39
CA ALA A 171 -7.06 17.04 15.02
C ALA A 171 -8.16 16.66 14.02
N ASP A 172 -8.80 15.52 14.23
CA ASP A 172 -9.93 15.07 13.42
C ASP A 172 -11.12 16.00 13.47
N GLN A 173 -11.37 16.65 14.62
CA GLN A 173 -12.41 17.69 14.75
C GLN A 173 -12.12 18.94 13.90
N LYS A 174 -10.86 19.23 13.64
CA LYS A 174 -10.45 20.38 12.82
C LYS A 174 -10.45 20.11 11.31
N LEU A 175 -10.68 18.86 10.90
CA LEU A 175 -10.74 18.53 9.48
C LEU A 175 -11.94 19.18 8.77
N GLU A 176 -13.04 19.42 9.50
CA GLU A 176 -14.22 20.10 8.97
C GLU A 176 -13.92 21.53 8.52
N ASP A 177 -12.89 22.15 9.12
CA ASP A 177 -12.43 23.51 8.78
C ASP A 177 -11.46 23.51 7.58
N LEU A 178 -10.97 22.35 7.15
CA LEU A 178 -10.03 22.23 6.04
C LEU A 178 -10.79 22.05 4.71
N SER A 179 -10.42 22.88 3.74
CA SER A 179 -10.90 22.70 2.37
C SER A 179 -10.44 21.36 1.83
N SER A 180 -11.34 20.60 1.22
CA SER A 180 -10.97 19.38 0.49
C SER A 180 -10.03 19.72 -0.66
N PRO A 181 -9.01 18.89 -0.94
CA PRO A 181 -8.12 19.09 -2.08
C PRO A 181 -8.92 19.16 -3.38
N GLN A 182 -8.52 20.05 -4.28
CA GLN A 182 -9.17 20.16 -5.57
C GLN A 182 -8.90 18.90 -6.42
N ARG A 183 -9.89 18.49 -7.18
CA ARG A 183 -9.77 17.29 -8.01
C ARG A 183 -8.60 17.41 -8.99
N GLY A 184 -7.68 16.45 -8.94
CA GLY A 184 -6.50 16.39 -9.81
C GLY A 184 -5.28 17.16 -9.30
N GLU A 185 -5.41 17.94 -8.21
CA GLU A 185 -4.31 18.69 -7.64
C GLU A 185 -3.40 17.79 -6.78
N ASN A 186 -2.07 17.96 -6.92
CA ASN A 186 -1.05 17.25 -6.15
C ASN A 186 -1.26 15.73 -6.04
N LEU A 187 -1.74 15.12 -7.12
CA LEU A 187 -1.97 13.67 -7.15
C LEU A 187 -0.69 12.89 -6.90
N HIS A 188 -0.79 11.95 -5.99
CA HIS A 188 0.29 11.07 -5.57
C HIS A 188 -0.24 9.68 -5.22
N ILE A 189 0.65 8.72 -5.07
CA ILE A 189 0.32 7.38 -4.61
C ILE A 189 1.32 6.90 -3.56
N CYS A 190 0.80 6.36 -2.47
CA CYS A 190 1.55 5.76 -1.37
C CYS A 190 1.12 4.31 -1.16
N ILE A 191 1.77 3.62 -0.25
CA ILE A 191 1.34 2.32 0.25
C ILE A 191 0.92 2.48 1.72
N ILE A 192 -0.33 2.16 2.04
CA ILE A 192 -0.76 1.96 3.43
C ILE A 192 -0.27 0.57 3.84
N HIS A 193 0.52 0.52 4.91
CA HIS A 193 1.13 -0.71 5.38
C HIS A 193 0.98 -0.97 6.87
N GLY A 194 0.22 -0.15 7.58
CA GLY A 194 -0.03 -0.36 9.00
C GLY A 194 -1.21 0.44 9.52
N PHE A 195 -1.60 0.12 10.75
CA PHE A 195 -2.68 0.82 11.46
C PHE A 195 -2.50 0.73 12.98
N ASN A 196 -3.17 1.61 13.70
CA ASN A 196 -3.36 1.51 15.14
C ASN A 196 -4.85 1.70 15.46
N LYS A 197 -5.46 0.66 16.00
CA LYS A 197 -6.90 0.65 16.29
C LYS A 197 -7.29 1.56 17.44
N THR A 198 -6.41 1.73 18.42
CA THR A 198 -6.66 2.58 19.60
C THR A 198 -6.65 4.05 19.22
N THR A 199 -5.68 4.47 18.40
CA THR A 199 -5.52 5.88 17.99
C THR A 199 -6.25 6.21 16.71
N GLN A 200 -6.80 5.21 15.98
CA GLN A 200 -7.45 5.38 14.68
C GLN A 200 -6.53 6.02 13.63
N GLU A 201 -5.26 5.60 13.64
CA GLU A 201 -4.25 6.04 12.68
C GLU A 201 -3.91 4.96 11.68
N ILE A 202 -3.40 5.39 10.53
CA ILE A 202 -2.76 4.52 9.53
C ILE A 202 -1.26 4.84 9.42
N ALA A 203 -0.47 3.80 9.12
CA ALA A 203 0.91 3.96 8.67
C ALA A 203 0.97 3.84 7.15
N PHE A 204 1.73 4.73 6.52
CA PHE A 204 1.96 4.71 5.08
C PHE A 204 3.42 4.97 4.75
N THR A 205 3.82 4.53 3.57
CA THR A 205 5.19 4.66 3.05
C THR A 205 5.19 5.27 1.66
N ASP A 206 6.12 6.17 1.41
CA ASP A 206 6.35 6.82 0.12
C ASP A 206 7.53 6.24 -0.63
N SER A 207 7.55 6.48 -1.94
CA SER A 207 8.68 6.17 -2.82
C SER A 207 9.70 7.33 -2.92
N TRP A 208 9.91 8.06 -1.81
CA TRP A 208 10.82 9.21 -1.72
C TRP A 208 12.14 8.88 -1.00
N GLY A 209 12.47 7.59 -0.93
CA GLY A 209 13.68 7.10 -0.29
C GLY A 209 13.52 6.68 1.17
N PRO A 210 14.62 6.24 1.82
CA PRO A 210 14.57 5.55 3.12
C PRO A 210 14.00 6.35 4.30
N ARG A 211 13.95 7.67 4.19
CA ARG A 211 13.38 8.53 5.25
C ARG A 211 11.86 8.48 5.33
N PHE A 212 11.21 7.94 4.30
CA PHE A 212 9.76 7.94 4.14
C PHE A 212 9.16 6.53 4.19
N THR A 213 9.85 5.61 4.88
CA THR A 213 9.45 4.20 5.00
C THR A 213 8.26 3.99 5.93
N GLU A 214 8.07 4.85 6.91
CA GLU A 214 6.95 4.76 7.85
C GLU A 214 6.56 6.16 8.32
N ARG A 215 5.37 6.59 7.93
CA ARG A 215 4.74 7.84 8.36
C ARG A 215 3.33 7.56 8.86
N TRP A 216 2.87 8.33 9.83
CA TRP A 216 1.58 8.13 10.48
C TRP A 216 0.67 9.35 10.34
N ILE A 217 -0.62 9.07 10.11
CA ILE A 217 -1.67 10.08 10.01
C ILE A 217 -2.99 9.46 10.51
N SER A 218 -3.97 10.28 10.92
CA SER A 218 -5.28 9.71 11.27
C SER A 218 -5.99 9.12 10.04
N ALA A 219 -6.83 8.11 10.26
CA ALA A 219 -7.59 7.50 9.17
C ALA A 219 -8.56 8.51 8.53
N LYS A 220 -9.11 9.43 9.32
CA LYS A 220 -10.00 10.50 8.82
C LYS A 220 -9.25 11.51 7.95
N GLU A 221 -8.03 11.90 8.36
CA GLU A 221 -7.19 12.77 7.51
C GLU A 221 -6.78 12.05 6.23
N ALA A 222 -6.43 10.77 6.32
CA ALA A 222 -6.12 9.97 5.14
C ALA A 222 -7.32 9.88 4.17
N GLU A 223 -8.53 9.69 4.68
CA GLU A 223 -9.76 9.71 3.89
C GLU A 223 -10.00 11.09 3.26
N HIS A 224 -9.85 12.18 4.02
CA HIS A 224 -10.01 13.56 3.54
C HIS A 224 -9.07 13.89 2.38
N PHE A 225 -7.82 13.42 2.44
CA PHE A 225 -6.83 13.61 1.38
C PHE A 225 -6.80 12.49 0.33
N SER A 226 -7.67 11.50 0.44
CA SER A 226 -7.77 10.43 -0.56
C SER A 226 -8.31 10.95 -1.89
N SER A 227 -7.74 10.44 -3.00
CA SER A 227 -8.33 10.64 -4.33
C SER A 227 -9.56 9.76 -4.59
N GLY A 228 -9.98 8.95 -3.59
CA GLY A 228 -11.05 7.98 -3.70
C GLY A 228 -10.67 6.71 -4.48
N ARG A 229 -9.38 6.45 -4.69
CA ARG A 229 -8.89 5.28 -5.41
C ARG A 229 -7.84 4.54 -4.61
N CYS A 230 -8.12 3.27 -4.35
CA CYS A 230 -7.19 2.34 -3.70
C CYS A 230 -7.17 1.01 -4.47
N TRP A 231 -6.06 0.30 -4.37
CA TRP A 231 -5.90 -1.02 -4.99
C TRP A 231 -5.19 -1.97 -4.03
N VAL A 232 -5.47 -3.25 -4.18
CA VAL A 232 -4.79 -4.34 -3.46
C VAL A 232 -4.39 -5.43 -4.44
N ILE A 233 -3.25 -6.06 -4.18
CA ILE A 233 -2.85 -7.30 -4.86
C ILE A 233 -3.07 -8.42 -3.86
N GLU A 234 -4.00 -9.34 -4.18
CA GLU A 234 -4.42 -10.43 -3.29
C GLU A 234 -4.06 -11.80 -3.88
N TYR A 235 -4.08 -12.83 -3.03
CA TYR A 235 -3.87 -14.25 -3.39
C TYR A 235 -5.06 -14.86 -4.13
#